data_a73bff6098bf3e6bbc8d7f95477623cf
#
_entry.id   a73bff6098bf3e6bbc8d7f95477623cf
#
_cell.length_a   1.000
_cell.length_b   1.000
_cell.length_c   1.000
_cell.angle_alpha   90.00
_cell.angle_beta   90.00
_cell.angle_gamma   90.00
#
_symmetry.space_group_name_H-M   'P 1'
#
loop_
_entity.id
_entity.type
_entity.pdbx_description
1 polymer ?
#
loop_
_entity_poly.entity_id
_entity_poly.type
_entity_poly.pdbx_seq_one_letter_code
_entity_poly.pdbx_strand_id
1 'polypeptide(L)'
;MPVDLTGTYLTLDDGRPAVRFSRTYDHPVDRVWRFATDPDELQQWFPARAEMELRPGGTIRFTGDPHMPESTGRVLAVDPPRHLSFEWAGDELRFDLEAVGAQRTRFTLTDVLGEANTAARNGAGWEVCLAALDAKARGERAEGPHTGAGAPWKQFYDAYIGAGVPSGASVPGLD
;
A
#
# COMPACT_ATOMS: atom_id res chain seq x y z
N MET A 1 14.20 10.77 -17.83
CA MET A 1 13.43 9.53 -18.14
C MET A 1 12.11 9.56 -17.39
N PRO A 2 10.99 9.36 -18.08
CA PRO A 2 9.72 9.23 -17.38
C PRO A 2 9.75 8.00 -16.48
N VAL A 3 9.09 8.09 -15.34
CA VAL A 3 8.92 6.93 -14.46
C VAL A 3 7.73 6.11 -14.94
N ASP A 4 7.84 4.79 -14.80
CA ASP A 4 6.74 3.88 -15.13
C ASP A 4 5.77 3.80 -13.97
N LEU A 5 4.51 4.15 -14.23
CA LEU A 5 3.45 4.02 -13.25
C LEU A 5 2.89 2.60 -13.28
N THR A 6 2.77 1.99 -12.11
CA THR A 6 2.22 0.64 -11.97
C THR A 6 0.81 0.65 -11.37
N GLY A 7 0.37 1.79 -10.85
CA GLY A 7 -0.97 1.95 -10.30
C GLY A 7 -2.00 2.36 -11.35
N THR A 8 -3.23 1.95 -11.12
CA THR A 8 -4.38 2.31 -11.94
C THR A 8 -5.41 3.03 -11.08
N TYR A 9 -5.82 4.23 -11.50
CA TYR A 9 -6.97 4.90 -10.91
C TYR A 9 -8.25 4.33 -11.52
N LEU A 10 -9.22 4.00 -10.68
CA LEU A 10 -10.49 3.41 -11.14
C LEU A 10 -11.63 3.80 -10.20
N THR A 11 -12.85 3.58 -10.67
CA THR A 11 -14.06 3.68 -9.87
C THR A 11 -14.59 2.27 -9.63
N LEU A 12 -14.81 1.92 -8.36
CA LEU A 12 -15.36 0.62 -8.00
C LEU A 12 -16.84 0.53 -8.37
N ASP A 13 -17.40 -0.69 -8.38
CA ASP A 13 -18.80 -0.92 -8.73
C ASP A 13 -19.76 -0.16 -7.84
N ASP A 14 -19.37 0.14 -6.59
CA ASP A 14 -20.18 0.94 -5.65
C ASP A 14 -19.98 2.46 -5.81
N GLY A 15 -19.21 2.89 -6.80
CA GLY A 15 -18.98 4.29 -7.10
C GLY A 15 -17.81 4.93 -6.38
N ARG A 16 -17.12 4.23 -5.49
CA ARG A 16 -15.97 4.78 -4.76
C ARG A 16 -14.72 4.84 -5.64
N PRO A 17 -13.93 5.94 -5.55
CA PRO A 17 -12.66 6.02 -6.26
C PRO A 17 -11.60 5.14 -5.59
N ALA A 18 -10.68 4.61 -6.38
CA ALA A 18 -9.60 3.77 -5.86
C ALA A 18 -8.35 3.86 -6.73
N VAL A 19 -7.20 3.52 -6.15
CA VAL A 19 -5.99 3.23 -6.91
C VAL A 19 -5.60 1.78 -6.62
N ARG A 20 -5.19 1.05 -7.66
CA ARG A 20 -4.91 -0.39 -7.57
C ARG A 20 -3.57 -0.73 -8.16
N PHE A 21 -2.86 -1.61 -7.48
CA PHE A 21 -1.54 -2.11 -7.86
C PHE A 21 -1.55 -3.63 -7.82
N SER A 22 -0.87 -4.26 -8.76
CA SER A 22 -0.71 -5.71 -8.78
C SER A 22 0.76 -6.07 -8.93
N ARG A 23 1.18 -7.07 -8.16
CA ARG A 23 2.55 -7.62 -8.18
C ARG A 23 2.46 -9.14 -8.18
N THR A 24 3.44 -9.78 -8.79
CA THR A 24 3.60 -11.23 -8.69
C THR A 24 4.95 -11.53 -8.06
N TYR A 25 4.96 -12.32 -6.99
CA TYR A 25 6.15 -12.66 -6.23
C TYR A 25 6.41 -14.17 -6.30
N ASP A 26 7.69 -14.55 -6.41
CA ASP A 26 8.12 -15.95 -6.45
C ASP A 26 8.23 -16.50 -5.03
N HIS A 27 7.12 -16.48 -4.31
CA HIS A 27 6.98 -16.99 -2.95
C HIS A 27 5.61 -17.63 -2.77
N PRO A 28 5.50 -18.65 -1.89
CA PRO A 28 4.19 -19.23 -1.56
C PRO A 28 3.28 -18.20 -0.92
N VAL A 29 1.97 -18.38 -1.06
CA VAL A 29 0.97 -17.44 -0.56
C VAL A 29 1.10 -17.18 0.94
N ASP A 30 1.45 -18.19 1.74
CA ASP A 30 1.66 -18.01 3.18
C ASP A 30 2.82 -17.06 3.50
N ARG A 31 3.86 -17.08 2.67
CA ARG A 31 4.99 -16.18 2.86
C ARG A 31 4.63 -14.74 2.54
N VAL A 32 3.91 -14.53 1.44
CA VAL A 32 3.44 -13.18 1.04
C VAL A 32 2.43 -12.65 2.06
N TRP A 33 1.59 -13.52 2.61
CA TRP A 33 0.67 -13.16 3.69
C TRP A 33 1.42 -12.57 4.89
N ARG A 34 2.55 -13.15 5.27
CA ARG A 34 3.37 -12.62 6.37
C ARG A 34 4.00 -11.27 6.03
N PHE A 35 4.38 -11.03 4.77
CA PHE A 35 4.85 -9.70 4.36
C PHE A 35 3.79 -8.63 4.64
N ALA A 36 2.52 -8.98 4.52
CA ALA A 36 1.40 -8.06 4.61
C ALA A 36 0.77 -7.99 6.02
N THR A 37 1.08 -8.89 6.93
CA THR A 37 0.39 -8.98 8.23
C THR A 37 1.32 -9.03 9.44
N ASP A 38 2.53 -9.52 9.31
CA ASP A 38 3.49 -9.50 10.41
C ASP A 38 3.99 -8.07 10.63
N PRO A 39 3.87 -7.50 11.85
CA PRO A 39 4.22 -6.10 12.09
C PRO A 39 5.65 -5.74 11.70
N ASP A 40 6.61 -6.61 11.96
CA ASP A 40 8.02 -6.37 11.63
C ASP A 40 8.27 -6.43 10.13
N GLU A 41 7.62 -7.35 9.43
CA GLU A 41 7.75 -7.48 7.98
C GLU A 41 6.98 -6.40 7.24
N LEU A 42 5.77 -6.09 7.68
CA LEU A 42 4.95 -5.03 7.10
C LEU A 42 5.64 -3.66 7.20
N GLN A 43 6.28 -3.38 8.33
CA GLN A 43 7.00 -2.13 8.55
C GLN A 43 8.13 -1.88 7.53
N GLN A 44 8.65 -2.93 6.92
CA GLN A 44 9.74 -2.82 5.95
C GLN A 44 9.30 -2.20 4.62
N TRP A 45 8.02 -2.12 4.35
CA TRP A 45 7.51 -1.54 3.11
C TRP A 45 6.29 -0.62 3.29
N PHE A 46 5.48 -0.82 4.32
CA PHE A 46 4.31 0.01 4.62
C PHE A 46 4.75 1.32 5.28
N PRO A 47 3.99 2.43 5.12
CA PRO A 47 4.40 3.73 5.67
C PRO A 47 4.53 3.78 7.18
N ALA A 48 3.86 2.89 7.90
CA ALA A 48 3.83 2.87 9.36
C ALA A 48 4.05 1.46 9.87
N ARG A 49 4.39 1.34 11.16
CA ARG A 49 4.26 0.07 11.86
C ARG A 49 2.78 -0.13 12.19
N ALA A 50 2.24 -1.27 11.82
CA ALA A 50 0.84 -1.61 12.08
C ALA A 50 0.78 -2.88 12.94
N GLU A 51 0.24 -2.74 14.15
CA GLU A 51 -0.05 -3.86 15.02
C GLU A 51 -1.54 -4.09 15.01
N MET A 52 -1.97 -5.25 14.49
CA MET A 52 -3.38 -5.50 14.26
C MET A 52 -3.87 -6.81 14.87
N GLU A 53 -5.08 -6.75 15.41
CA GLU A 53 -5.81 -7.93 15.78
C GLU A 53 -6.47 -8.49 14.52
N LEU A 54 -5.95 -9.62 14.01
CA LEU A 54 -6.40 -10.21 12.73
C LEU A 54 -7.73 -10.93 12.89
N ARG A 55 -8.79 -10.16 13.09
CA ARG A 55 -10.17 -10.62 13.12
C ARG A 55 -11.09 -9.49 12.66
N PRO A 56 -12.26 -9.78 12.11
CA PRO A 56 -13.21 -8.72 11.76
C PRO A 56 -13.53 -7.85 12.98
N GLY A 57 -13.44 -6.53 12.82
CA GLY A 57 -13.62 -5.59 13.92
C GLY A 57 -12.43 -5.42 14.84
N GLY A 58 -11.33 -6.13 14.59
CA GLY A 58 -10.10 -6.01 15.38
C GLY A 58 -9.50 -4.61 15.30
N THR A 59 -8.80 -4.21 16.36
CA THR A 59 -8.15 -2.90 16.43
C THR A 59 -6.79 -2.95 15.76
N ILE A 60 -6.42 -1.86 15.07
CA ILE A 60 -5.09 -1.66 14.53
C ILE A 60 -4.50 -0.42 15.16
N ARG A 61 -3.22 -0.52 15.54
CA ARG A 61 -2.45 0.63 16.01
C ARG A 61 -1.35 0.95 14.99
N PHE A 62 -1.37 2.18 14.49
CA PHE A 62 -0.37 2.68 13.55
C PHE A 62 0.60 3.62 14.24
N THR A 63 1.89 3.36 14.11
CA THR A 63 2.95 4.14 14.76
C THR A 63 4.14 4.29 13.80
N GLY A 64 5.04 5.24 14.11
CA GLY A 64 6.33 5.34 13.43
C GLY A 64 6.33 5.95 12.04
N ASP A 65 5.21 6.48 11.55
CA ASP A 65 5.19 7.21 10.29
C ASP A 65 5.67 8.64 10.55
N PRO A 66 6.77 9.09 9.91
CA PRO A 66 7.30 10.44 10.13
C PRO A 66 6.39 11.56 9.61
N HIS A 67 5.42 11.23 8.76
CA HIS A 67 4.52 12.20 8.14
C HIS A 67 3.13 12.22 8.77
N MET A 68 2.83 11.30 9.69
CA MET A 68 1.51 11.19 10.29
C MET A 68 1.62 10.90 11.79
N PRO A 69 0.68 11.45 12.61
CA PRO A 69 0.63 11.09 14.01
C PRO A 69 0.23 9.62 14.21
N GLU A 70 0.50 9.10 15.39
CA GLU A 70 -0.03 7.79 15.78
C GLU A 70 -1.55 7.79 15.64
N SER A 71 -2.08 6.70 15.13
CA SER A 71 -3.51 6.58 14.89
C SER A 71 -3.97 5.14 15.09
N THR A 72 -5.28 4.95 15.08
CA THR A 72 -5.89 3.64 15.16
C THR A 72 -6.85 3.44 14.00
N GLY A 73 -7.08 2.17 13.65
CA GLY A 73 -8.06 1.79 12.65
C GLY A 73 -8.69 0.45 13.04
N ARG A 74 -9.46 -0.10 12.13
CA ARG A 74 -10.13 -1.38 12.32
C ARG A 74 -9.89 -2.32 11.17
N VAL A 75 -9.78 -3.61 11.48
CA VAL A 75 -9.84 -4.66 10.48
C VAL A 75 -11.30 -4.79 10.04
N LEU A 76 -11.55 -4.69 8.75
CA LEU A 76 -12.90 -4.78 8.18
C LEU A 76 -13.23 -6.22 7.79
N ALA A 77 -12.29 -6.91 7.14
CA ALA A 77 -12.44 -8.29 6.76
C ALA A 77 -11.08 -8.98 6.75
N VAL A 78 -11.05 -10.26 7.10
CA VAL A 78 -9.83 -11.06 7.05
C VAL A 78 -10.17 -12.50 6.71
N ASP A 79 -9.50 -13.04 5.68
CA ASP A 79 -9.61 -14.44 5.25
C ASP A 79 -8.18 -14.93 4.92
N PRO A 80 -7.43 -15.40 5.93
CA PRO A 80 -6.06 -15.84 5.69
C PRO A 80 -6.01 -17.07 4.78
N PRO A 81 -5.04 -17.15 3.89
CA PRO A 81 -4.01 -16.17 3.52
C PRO A 81 -4.37 -15.36 2.28
N ARG A 82 -5.65 -15.11 2.01
CA ARG A 82 -6.15 -14.58 0.74
C ARG A 82 -6.60 -13.14 0.77
N HIS A 83 -7.14 -12.67 1.89
CA HIS A 83 -7.73 -11.33 1.92
C HIS A 83 -7.58 -10.66 3.27
N LEU A 84 -7.23 -9.39 3.24
CA LEU A 84 -7.26 -8.49 4.40
C LEU A 84 -7.74 -7.12 3.93
N SER A 85 -8.74 -6.57 4.62
CA SER A 85 -9.11 -5.18 4.42
C SER A 85 -9.19 -4.47 5.76
N PHE A 86 -8.78 -3.20 5.78
CA PHE A 86 -8.72 -2.42 7.01
C PHE A 86 -8.79 -0.93 6.73
N GLU A 87 -9.17 -0.17 7.75
CA GLU A 87 -9.19 1.28 7.70
C GLU A 87 -7.80 1.86 7.92
N TRP A 88 -7.42 2.84 7.09
CA TRP A 88 -6.17 3.57 7.24
C TRP A 88 -6.31 5.00 6.71
N ALA A 89 -6.07 5.99 7.58
CA ALA A 89 -6.00 7.41 7.22
C ALA A 89 -7.23 7.92 6.43
N GLY A 90 -8.42 7.41 6.74
CA GLY A 90 -9.65 7.78 6.06
C GLY A 90 -9.98 6.93 4.83
N ASP A 91 -9.08 6.04 4.44
CA ASP A 91 -9.25 5.13 3.32
C ASP A 91 -9.56 3.72 3.81
N GLU A 92 -9.96 2.86 2.88
CA GLU A 92 -10.02 1.41 3.09
C GLU A 92 -8.93 0.77 2.24
N LEU A 93 -8.01 0.06 2.89
CA LEU A 93 -6.99 -0.70 2.18
C LEU A 93 -7.42 -2.16 2.04
N ARG A 94 -7.21 -2.72 0.85
CA ARG A 94 -7.48 -4.12 0.55
C ARG A 94 -6.22 -4.79 0.03
N PHE A 95 -5.85 -5.90 0.68
CA PHE A 95 -4.77 -6.78 0.21
C PHE A 95 -5.41 -8.08 -0.23
N ASP A 96 -5.27 -8.42 -1.49
CA ASP A 96 -5.78 -9.67 -2.06
C ASP A 96 -4.61 -10.51 -2.56
N LEU A 97 -4.54 -11.75 -2.12
CA LEU A 97 -3.48 -12.69 -2.46
C LEU A 97 -4.06 -13.91 -3.15
N GLU A 98 -3.50 -14.23 -4.32
CA GLU A 98 -3.92 -15.39 -5.10
C GLU A 98 -2.70 -16.25 -5.39
N ALA A 99 -2.74 -17.51 -4.98
CA ALA A 99 -1.73 -18.47 -5.35
C ALA A 99 -1.85 -18.77 -6.84
N VAL A 100 -0.85 -18.39 -7.63
CA VAL A 100 -0.80 -18.65 -9.07
C VAL A 100 0.18 -19.76 -9.41
N GLY A 101 0.70 -20.43 -8.38
CA GLY A 101 1.61 -21.56 -8.42
C GLY A 101 2.00 -21.93 -7.00
N ALA A 102 2.65 -23.09 -6.80
CA ALA A 102 3.06 -23.55 -5.47
C ALA A 102 4.03 -22.59 -4.78
N GLN A 103 4.85 -21.87 -5.57
CA GLN A 103 5.86 -20.94 -5.08
C GLN A 103 5.68 -19.57 -5.73
N ARG A 104 4.42 -19.20 -6.07
CA ARG A 104 4.16 -17.96 -6.76
C ARG A 104 2.82 -17.39 -6.36
N THR A 105 2.78 -16.10 -6.05
CA THR A 105 1.60 -15.42 -5.53
C THR A 105 1.40 -14.10 -6.26
N ARG A 106 0.17 -13.83 -6.68
CA ARG A 106 -0.24 -12.49 -7.10
C ARG A 106 -0.75 -11.73 -5.89
N PHE A 107 -0.16 -10.58 -5.65
CA PHE A 107 -0.56 -9.66 -4.59
C PHE A 107 -1.19 -8.43 -5.24
N THR A 108 -2.41 -8.07 -4.80
CA THR A 108 -3.11 -6.88 -5.28
C THR A 108 -3.39 -5.96 -4.09
N LEU A 109 -2.93 -4.72 -4.19
CA LEU A 109 -3.23 -3.67 -3.22
C LEU A 109 -4.24 -2.73 -3.85
N THR A 110 -5.38 -2.52 -3.17
CA THR A 110 -6.38 -1.53 -3.58
C THR A 110 -6.56 -0.54 -2.44
N ASP A 111 -6.29 0.72 -2.72
CA ASP A 111 -6.56 1.83 -1.81
C ASP A 111 -7.88 2.45 -2.23
N VAL A 112 -8.94 2.16 -1.46
CA VAL A 112 -10.27 2.74 -1.68
C VAL A 112 -10.27 4.11 -1.01
N LEU A 113 -10.28 5.16 -1.83
CA LEU A 113 -10.02 6.51 -1.38
C LEU A 113 -11.24 7.12 -0.69
N GLY A 114 -11.01 7.77 0.46
CA GLY A 114 -12.03 8.58 1.11
C GLY A 114 -12.37 9.83 0.29
N GLU A 115 -11.36 10.38 -0.40
CA GLU A 115 -11.52 11.52 -1.28
C GLU A 115 -10.74 11.31 -2.58
N ALA A 116 -11.39 11.58 -3.71
CA ALA A 116 -10.79 11.32 -5.02
C ALA A 116 -9.50 12.12 -5.27
N ASN A 117 -9.41 13.33 -4.74
CA ASN A 117 -8.26 14.21 -4.96
C ASN A 117 -6.98 13.74 -4.25
N THR A 118 -7.05 12.68 -3.44
CA THR A 118 -5.88 12.06 -2.82
C THR A 118 -5.20 11.04 -3.75
N ALA A 119 -5.81 10.73 -4.88
CA ALA A 119 -5.38 9.62 -5.75
C ALA A 119 -3.92 9.74 -6.21
N ALA A 120 -3.52 10.89 -6.75
CA ALA A 120 -2.14 11.08 -7.23
C ALA A 120 -1.14 11.02 -6.07
N ARG A 121 -1.45 11.65 -4.94
CA ARG A 121 -0.61 11.65 -3.74
C ARG A 121 -0.41 10.23 -3.21
N ASN A 122 -1.51 9.51 -3.03
CA ASN A 122 -1.47 8.17 -2.47
C ASN A 122 -0.86 7.18 -3.47
N GLY A 123 -1.18 7.32 -4.76
CA GLY A 123 -0.56 6.50 -5.80
C GLY A 123 0.95 6.60 -5.80
N ALA A 124 1.48 7.83 -5.71
CA ALA A 124 2.93 8.04 -5.62
C ALA A 124 3.53 7.38 -4.36
N GLY A 125 2.84 7.49 -3.23
CA GLY A 125 3.27 6.85 -1.99
C GLY A 125 3.31 5.33 -2.12
N TRP A 126 2.30 4.72 -2.72
CA TRP A 126 2.28 3.27 -2.93
C TRP A 126 3.35 2.80 -3.91
N GLU A 127 3.68 3.58 -4.94
CA GLU A 127 4.80 3.22 -5.82
C GLU A 127 6.10 3.08 -5.03
N VAL A 128 6.37 4.00 -4.11
CA VAL A 128 7.55 3.94 -3.24
C VAL A 128 7.49 2.75 -2.29
N CYS A 129 6.34 2.54 -1.66
CA CYS A 129 6.13 1.41 -0.73
C CYS A 129 6.30 0.06 -1.42
N LEU A 130 5.70 -0.08 -2.60
CA LEU A 130 5.76 -1.35 -3.34
C LEU A 130 7.16 -1.61 -3.92
N ALA A 131 7.93 -0.57 -4.23
CA ALA A 131 9.34 -0.75 -4.59
C ALA A 131 10.12 -1.37 -3.43
N ALA A 132 9.83 -0.96 -2.19
CA ALA A 132 10.43 -1.56 -1.00
C ALA A 132 9.98 -3.02 -0.81
N LEU A 133 8.70 -3.32 -1.05
CA LEU A 133 8.19 -4.68 -0.99
C LEU A 133 8.83 -5.58 -2.06
N ASP A 134 8.99 -5.05 -3.28
CA ASP A 134 9.65 -5.76 -4.36
C ASP A 134 11.09 -6.14 -3.99
N ALA A 135 11.84 -5.21 -3.39
CA ALA A 135 13.20 -5.45 -2.91
C ALA A 135 13.23 -6.53 -1.82
N LYS A 136 12.32 -6.43 -0.85
CA LYS A 136 12.18 -7.43 0.20
C LYS A 136 11.88 -8.82 -0.38
N ALA A 137 11.00 -8.89 -1.34
CA ALA A 137 10.63 -10.17 -1.98
C ALA A 137 11.79 -10.79 -2.74
N ARG A 138 12.73 -9.98 -3.24
CA ARG A 138 13.97 -10.46 -3.88
C ARG A 138 15.05 -10.88 -2.88
N GLY A 139 14.77 -10.74 -1.58
CA GLY A 139 15.78 -11.01 -0.54
C GLY A 139 16.77 -9.87 -0.32
N GLU A 140 16.53 -8.71 -0.89
CA GLU A 140 17.34 -7.52 -0.66
C GLU A 140 16.93 -6.85 0.65
N ARG A 141 17.84 -6.09 1.24
CA ARG A 141 17.53 -5.34 2.44
C ARG A 141 16.61 -4.17 2.09
N ALA A 142 15.42 -4.17 2.67
CA ALA A 142 14.47 -3.07 2.55
C ALA A 142 14.55 -2.20 3.80
N GLU A 143 14.82 -0.91 3.61
CA GLU A 143 14.96 0.03 4.72
C GLU A 143 13.68 0.82 4.99
N GLY A 144 12.60 0.46 4.32
CA GLY A 144 11.31 1.11 4.43
C GLY A 144 11.15 2.27 3.43
N PRO A 145 9.92 2.76 3.26
CA PRO A 145 9.63 3.76 2.23
C PRO A 145 10.14 5.17 2.55
N HIS A 146 10.52 5.43 3.80
CA HIS A 146 10.95 6.76 4.25
C HIS A 146 12.46 6.96 4.25
N THR A 147 13.24 5.94 3.95
CA THR A 147 14.70 5.98 4.09
C THR A 147 15.44 5.99 2.76
N GLY A 148 14.73 5.86 1.65
CA GLY A 148 15.34 5.78 0.34
C GLY A 148 16.00 7.07 -0.09
N ALA A 149 17.32 7.06 -0.23
CA ALA A 149 18.03 8.14 -0.89
C ALA A 149 17.56 8.22 -2.34
N GLY A 150 16.91 9.32 -2.71
CA GLY A 150 16.37 9.48 -4.04
C GLY A 150 15.06 8.72 -4.27
N ALA A 151 14.30 8.45 -3.20
CA ALA A 151 12.95 7.95 -3.36
C ALA A 151 12.20 8.86 -4.32
N PRO A 152 11.75 8.36 -5.48
CA PRO A 152 11.24 9.22 -6.54
C PRO A 152 9.77 9.58 -6.35
N TRP A 153 9.35 9.82 -5.09
CA TRP A 153 7.95 10.11 -4.78
C TRP A 153 7.42 11.27 -5.63
N LYS A 154 8.18 12.36 -5.70
CA LYS A 154 7.75 13.53 -6.47
C LYS A 154 7.65 13.22 -7.97
N GLN A 155 8.54 12.41 -8.49
CA GLN A 155 8.50 11.99 -9.90
C GLN A 155 7.23 11.18 -10.18
N PHE A 156 6.87 10.27 -9.29
CA PHE A 156 5.62 9.52 -9.41
C PHE A 156 4.41 10.44 -9.27
N TYR A 157 4.43 11.36 -8.31
CA TYR A 157 3.35 12.31 -8.10
C TYR A 157 3.11 13.15 -9.36
N ASP A 158 4.18 13.73 -9.92
CA ASP A 158 4.09 14.53 -11.14
C ASP A 158 3.61 13.70 -12.33
N ALA A 159 4.03 12.44 -12.41
CA ALA A 159 3.62 11.53 -13.47
C ALA A 159 2.13 11.17 -13.37
N TYR A 160 1.62 10.93 -12.16
CA TYR A 160 0.19 10.68 -11.96
C TYR A 160 -0.65 11.92 -12.33
N ILE A 161 -0.21 13.11 -11.94
CA ILE A 161 -0.89 14.36 -12.34
C ILE A 161 -0.90 14.48 -13.86
N GLY A 162 0.25 14.24 -14.51
CA GLY A 162 0.37 14.30 -15.96
C GLY A 162 -0.50 13.27 -16.70
N ALA A 163 -0.80 12.15 -16.05
CA ALA A 163 -1.69 11.12 -16.60
C ALA A 163 -3.18 11.42 -16.35
N GLY A 164 -3.51 12.54 -15.71
CA GLY A 164 -4.89 12.94 -15.45
C GLY A 164 -5.50 12.34 -14.19
N VAL A 165 -4.70 11.74 -13.33
CA VAL A 165 -5.18 11.18 -12.06
C VAL A 165 -5.57 12.34 -11.11
N PRO A 166 -6.70 12.26 -10.41
CA PRO A 166 -7.13 13.34 -9.52
C PRO A 166 -6.07 13.69 -8.47
N SER A 167 -5.92 14.98 -8.22
CA SER A 167 -4.92 15.53 -7.31
C SER A 167 -5.46 16.75 -6.59
N GLY A 168 -4.65 17.39 -5.76
CA GLY A 168 -5.01 18.62 -5.05
C GLY A 168 -5.11 18.47 -3.54
N ALA A 169 -5.04 17.25 -3.02
CA ALA A 169 -4.97 17.03 -1.57
C ALA A 169 -3.64 17.56 -1.01
N SER A 170 -3.66 18.02 0.23
CA SER A 170 -2.46 18.44 0.95
C SER A 170 -1.40 17.36 0.94
N VAL A 171 -0.14 17.78 0.75
CA VAL A 171 1.02 16.88 0.76
C VAL A 171 1.90 17.26 1.93
N PRO A 172 2.05 16.39 2.95
CA PRO A 172 2.91 16.68 4.08
C PRO A 172 4.34 16.99 3.63
N GLY A 173 4.86 18.13 4.09
CA GLY A 173 6.21 18.59 3.75
C GLY A 173 6.33 19.39 2.45
N LEU A 174 5.27 19.53 1.67
CA LEU A 174 5.26 20.34 0.44
C LEU A 174 4.32 21.56 0.52
N ASP A 175 3.44 21.58 1.48
CA ASP A 175 2.49 22.69 1.70
C ASP A 175 3.00 23.67 2.74
#